data_82c507e0dd68ca0656735081c2bf038e
#
_entry.id   82c507e0dd68ca0656735081c2bf038e
#
_cell.length_a   1.000
_cell.length_b   1.000
_cell.length_c   1.000
_cell.angle_alpha   90.00
_cell.angle_beta   90.00
_cell.angle_gamma   90.00
#
_symmetry.space_group_name_H-M   'P 1'
#
loop_
_entity.id
_entity.type
_entity.pdbx_description
1 polymer ?
#
loop_
_entity_poly.entity_id
_entity_poly.type
_entity_poly.pdbx_seq_one_letter_code
_entity_poly.pdbx_strand_id
1 'polypeptide(L)'
;MGGLGMIASDDFSQYYAELLQGTYDCVDRIVLNAFYPLGQTGGGVRSWWRRLYGDDSNLDDEHLREMAGTFSRRLHAFCVKQGIPIIEAQARDRKHELAQPYEPNDPKFCGLFCVIKSNAPAPVWEVKRNGEGRITEIRHRKSWPYVRHFYFHLIDQEWGHVTIRMRGYPPFGAQVILNGHEWVERLARRKRVVAVKNGNCFIEGSDFSEISRLAAELNRVETIARLRKLCERWIYSTCLCFALPNVDRERSGFAYQYSVFQLELSRNLLFWRGTTMDEVYQKLIDRTRAPLDLKQVKTIFGFSHRPHHTAKRGRERTEVFKAVQAASYDLTVFKIKWGNLTLKIYDKGGRVLRIEVVVHNAKELRCGKMLEKLPALLERMRDMLVRFLGTVQAAHVSFLDEGAFEGLSEPTTRGTRRLAGIDLNKARNRHVVDAVVALSTRPNGFTVAQRAHHQRDRTATRGVQAQDQNADCAAVGGRIPSTYV
;
A
#
# COMPACT_ATOMS: atom_id res chain seq x y z
N MET A 1 -15.37 -15.85 -17.95
CA MET A 1 -16.11 -14.95 -17.05
C MET A 1 -15.53 -15.12 -15.67
N GLY A 2 -14.50 -14.33 -15.35
CA GLY A 2 -13.89 -14.34 -14.02
C GLY A 2 -14.78 -13.55 -13.06
N GLY A 3 -15.33 -14.23 -12.06
CA GLY A 3 -16.11 -13.60 -11.01
C GLY A 3 -15.30 -12.49 -10.35
N LEU A 4 -15.86 -11.27 -10.31
CA LEU A 4 -15.40 -10.21 -9.43
C LEU A 4 -15.50 -10.80 -8.01
N GLY A 5 -14.34 -11.12 -7.42
CA GLY A 5 -14.30 -11.58 -6.04
C GLY A 5 -14.98 -10.54 -5.18
N MET A 6 -16.15 -10.88 -4.66
CA MET A 6 -16.75 -10.17 -3.54
C MET A 6 -15.64 -10.06 -2.49
N ILE A 7 -15.45 -8.85 -1.98
CA ILE A 7 -14.55 -8.61 -0.85
C ILE A 7 -14.98 -9.60 0.22
N ALA A 8 -14.10 -10.54 0.56
CA ALA A 8 -14.42 -11.54 1.57
C ALA A 8 -14.75 -10.78 2.85
N SER A 9 -15.99 -10.93 3.31
CA SER A 9 -16.40 -10.41 4.60
C SER A 9 -15.50 -11.05 5.63
N ASP A 10 -14.74 -10.25 6.36
CA ASP A 10 -13.90 -10.75 7.44
C ASP A 10 -14.73 -10.91 8.72
N ASP A 11 -14.31 -11.88 9.54
CA ASP A 11 -15.02 -12.21 10.77
C ASP A 11 -15.09 -11.03 11.76
N PHE A 12 -14.08 -10.13 11.74
CA PHE A 12 -14.05 -8.95 12.58
C PHE A 12 -15.12 -7.93 12.18
N SER A 13 -15.23 -7.60 10.89
CA SER A 13 -16.27 -6.70 10.39
C SER A 13 -17.67 -7.29 10.58
N GLN A 14 -17.83 -8.62 10.46
CA GLN A 14 -19.11 -9.29 10.74
C GLN A 14 -19.50 -9.22 12.22
N TYR A 15 -18.54 -9.41 13.12
CA TYR A 15 -18.80 -9.33 14.54
C TYR A 15 -19.36 -7.98 14.99
N TYR A 16 -18.90 -6.90 14.36
CA TYR A 16 -19.35 -5.54 14.65
C TYR A 16 -20.43 -5.02 13.70
N ALA A 17 -21.01 -5.85 12.83
CA ALA A 17 -21.91 -5.42 11.75
C ALA A 17 -23.06 -4.53 12.22
N GLU A 18 -23.66 -4.82 13.36
CA GLU A 18 -24.77 -4.03 13.95
C GLU A 18 -24.35 -2.62 14.39
N LEU A 19 -23.06 -2.42 14.69
CA LEU A 19 -22.49 -1.14 15.11
C LEU A 19 -22.00 -0.31 13.92
N LEU A 20 -21.91 -0.93 12.73
CA LEU A 20 -21.35 -0.32 11.55
C LEU A 20 -22.45 0.23 10.63
N GLN A 21 -22.24 1.44 10.15
CA GLN A 21 -22.98 1.98 9.01
C GLN A 21 -22.56 1.27 7.71
N GLY A 22 -21.31 0.87 7.62
CA GLY A 22 -20.76 0.11 6.50
C GLY A 22 -19.26 -0.10 6.58
N THR A 23 -18.78 -0.93 5.67
CA THR A 23 -17.35 -1.20 5.50
C THR A 23 -16.96 -1.02 4.04
N TYR A 24 -15.75 -0.52 3.79
CA TYR A 24 -15.21 -0.44 2.44
C TYR A 24 -13.70 -0.57 2.42
N ASP A 25 -13.19 -1.13 1.33
CA ASP A 25 -11.76 -1.18 1.02
C ASP A 25 -11.42 -0.12 -0.02
N CYS A 26 -10.31 0.55 0.17
CA CYS A 26 -9.81 1.50 -0.83
C CYS A 26 -8.28 1.52 -0.88
N VAL A 27 -7.74 1.79 -2.07
CA VAL A 27 -6.32 2.08 -2.20
C VAL A 27 -6.10 3.54 -1.86
N ASP A 28 -5.42 3.82 -0.74
CA ASP A 28 -5.20 5.18 -0.27
C ASP A 28 -4.17 5.91 -1.12
N ARG A 29 -3.13 5.21 -1.52
CA ARG A 29 -2.03 5.80 -2.27
C ARG A 29 -1.43 4.82 -3.27
N ILE A 30 -1.18 5.31 -4.47
CA ILE A 30 -0.44 4.62 -5.53
C ILE A 30 0.73 5.52 -5.91
N VAL A 31 1.95 5.00 -5.84
CA VAL A 31 3.15 5.67 -6.37
C VAL A 31 3.76 4.80 -7.45
N LEU A 32 3.76 5.32 -8.66
CA LEU A 32 4.38 4.68 -9.82
C LEU A 32 5.71 5.36 -10.13
N ASN A 33 6.74 4.58 -10.44
CA ASN A 33 7.95 5.09 -11.07
C ASN A 33 7.76 5.08 -12.58
N ALA A 34 8.10 6.18 -13.23
CA ALA A 34 8.31 6.28 -14.65
C ALA A 34 9.83 6.39 -14.91
N PHE A 35 10.38 5.43 -15.61
CA PHE A 35 11.82 5.36 -15.86
C PHE A 35 12.11 5.01 -17.32
N TYR A 36 13.16 5.62 -17.85
CA TYR A 36 13.66 5.30 -19.18
C TYR A 36 14.62 4.10 -19.07
N PRO A 37 14.32 2.95 -19.73
CA PRO A 37 15.12 1.74 -19.55
C PRO A 37 16.58 1.91 -19.91
N LEU A 38 16.89 2.53 -21.05
CA LEU A 38 18.29 2.81 -21.45
C LEU A 38 18.98 3.76 -20.48
N GLY A 39 18.26 4.67 -19.85
CA GLY A 39 18.79 5.59 -18.84
C GLY A 39 19.14 4.94 -17.49
N GLN A 40 19.10 3.61 -17.36
CA GLN A 40 19.47 2.89 -16.14
C GLN A 40 20.93 2.41 -16.15
N THR A 41 21.59 2.45 -17.31
CA THR A 41 22.99 2.02 -17.48
C THR A 41 23.80 3.07 -18.22
N GLY A 42 25.11 3.15 -17.95
CA GLY A 42 25.99 4.09 -18.62
C GLY A 42 26.04 3.89 -20.15
N GLY A 43 26.07 2.63 -20.61
CA GLY A 43 26.00 2.31 -22.03
C GLY A 43 24.67 2.74 -22.68
N GLY A 44 23.57 2.58 -21.96
CA GLY A 44 22.25 3.02 -22.41
C GLY A 44 22.14 4.55 -22.49
N VAL A 45 22.69 5.28 -21.52
CA VAL A 45 22.77 6.76 -21.56
C VAL A 45 23.57 7.22 -22.76
N ARG A 46 24.72 6.57 -23.03
CA ARG A 46 25.55 6.85 -24.20
C ARG A 46 24.79 6.61 -25.51
N SER A 47 24.08 5.49 -25.60
CA SER A 47 23.27 5.16 -26.79
C SER A 47 22.13 6.17 -27.01
N TRP A 48 21.43 6.56 -25.94
CA TRP A 48 20.40 7.58 -25.99
C TRP A 48 20.95 8.94 -26.43
N TRP A 49 22.11 9.35 -25.89
CA TRP A 49 22.75 10.61 -26.22
C TRP A 49 23.12 10.69 -27.71
N ARG A 50 23.70 9.60 -28.25
CA ARG A 50 24.02 9.51 -29.69
C ARG A 50 22.79 9.61 -30.58
N ARG A 51 21.67 9.02 -30.17
CA ARG A 51 20.39 9.17 -30.91
C ARG A 51 19.86 10.60 -30.87
N LEU A 52 20.11 11.31 -29.77
CA LEU A 52 19.65 12.67 -29.56
C LEU A 52 20.49 13.70 -30.31
N TYR A 53 21.82 13.55 -30.31
CA TYR A 53 22.75 14.53 -30.82
C TYR A 53 23.62 14.07 -32.02
N GLY A 54 23.50 12.82 -32.45
CA GLY A 54 24.27 12.22 -33.52
C GLY A 54 25.54 11.50 -33.08
N ASP A 55 26.24 12.06 -32.09
CA ASP A 55 27.46 11.48 -31.51
C ASP A 55 27.50 11.65 -29.99
N ASP A 56 28.62 11.32 -29.35
CA ASP A 56 28.84 11.45 -27.93
C ASP A 56 30.04 12.34 -27.56
N SER A 57 30.50 13.15 -28.51
CA SER A 57 31.66 14.05 -28.32
C SER A 57 31.40 15.06 -27.20
N ASN A 58 30.17 15.53 -27.04
CA ASN A 58 29.74 16.48 -26.03
C ASN A 58 29.02 15.83 -24.83
N LEU A 59 29.01 14.50 -24.69
CA LEU A 59 28.45 13.85 -23.51
C LEU A 59 29.41 13.98 -22.32
N ASP A 60 29.17 14.95 -21.47
CA ASP A 60 29.94 15.21 -20.26
C ASP A 60 29.04 15.73 -19.12
N ASP A 61 29.64 16.02 -17.97
CA ASP A 61 28.96 16.51 -16.79
C ASP A 61 28.38 17.93 -17.00
N GLU A 62 28.98 18.74 -17.84
CA GLU A 62 28.55 20.10 -18.10
C GLU A 62 27.30 20.13 -18.97
N HIS A 63 27.29 19.42 -20.08
CA HIS A 63 26.13 19.33 -20.98
C HIS A 63 24.93 18.67 -20.28
N LEU A 64 25.17 17.66 -19.41
CA LEU A 64 24.10 17.08 -18.60
C LEU A 64 23.49 18.09 -17.62
N ARG A 65 24.32 18.98 -17.03
CA ARG A 65 23.85 20.08 -16.17
C ARG A 65 23.15 21.16 -16.99
N GLU A 66 23.64 21.47 -18.18
CA GLU A 66 23.00 22.44 -19.08
C GLU A 66 21.59 21.96 -19.50
N MET A 67 21.43 20.70 -19.81
CA MET A 67 20.13 20.09 -20.10
C MET A 67 19.18 20.24 -18.89
N ALA A 68 19.67 20.03 -17.67
CA ALA A 68 18.90 20.25 -16.44
C ALA A 68 18.54 21.73 -16.23
N GLY A 69 19.46 22.64 -16.55
CA GLY A 69 19.23 24.09 -16.50
C GLY A 69 18.16 24.54 -17.52
N THR A 70 18.24 24.00 -18.73
CA THR A 70 17.26 24.28 -19.80
C THR A 70 15.87 23.81 -19.42
N PHE A 71 15.73 22.64 -18.82
CA PHE A 71 14.46 22.19 -18.24
C PHE A 71 13.90 23.24 -17.26
N SER A 72 14.70 23.65 -16.31
CA SER A 72 14.27 24.62 -15.28
C SER A 72 13.84 25.97 -15.90
N ARG A 73 14.58 26.49 -16.85
CA ARG A 73 14.27 27.77 -17.54
C ARG A 73 12.96 27.69 -18.34
N ARG A 74 12.80 26.62 -19.15
CA ARG A 74 11.58 26.44 -19.96
C ARG A 74 10.34 26.26 -19.11
N LEU A 75 10.44 25.49 -18.03
CA LEU A 75 9.33 25.31 -17.08
C LEU A 75 8.96 26.63 -16.41
N HIS A 76 9.95 27.40 -15.95
CA HIS A 76 9.69 28.71 -15.34
C HIS A 76 8.99 29.66 -16.31
N ALA A 77 9.50 29.79 -17.53
CA ALA A 77 8.91 30.63 -18.56
C ALA A 77 7.46 30.24 -18.88
N PHE A 78 7.18 28.94 -18.97
CA PHE A 78 5.82 28.43 -19.17
C PHE A 78 4.91 28.79 -18.00
N CYS A 79 5.32 28.55 -16.76
CA CYS A 79 4.51 28.84 -15.58
C CYS A 79 4.20 30.33 -15.47
N VAL A 80 5.18 31.21 -15.69
CA VAL A 80 4.97 32.66 -15.72
C VAL A 80 3.94 33.03 -16.80
N LYS A 81 4.09 32.50 -18.02
CA LYS A 81 3.14 32.79 -19.11
C LYS A 81 1.73 32.33 -18.82
N GLN A 82 1.56 31.23 -18.10
CA GLN A 82 0.25 30.63 -17.78
C GLN A 82 -0.32 31.09 -16.42
N GLY A 83 0.39 31.92 -15.67
CA GLY A 83 -0.01 32.33 -14.32
C GLY A 83 -0.01 31.21 -13.30
N ILE A 84 0.77 30.14 -13.55
CA ILE A 84 0.86 28.97 -12.65
C ILE A 84 1.90 29.26 -11.56
N PRO A 85 1.55 29.17 -10.27
CA PRO A 85 2.48 29.43 -9.18
C PRO A 85 3.60 28.39 -9.11
N ILE A 86 4.83 28.86 -8.90
CA ILE A 86 6.00 28.04 -8.60
C ILE A 86 6.44 28.32 -7.18
N ILE A 87 6.41 27.30 -6.32
CA ILE A 87 6.70 27.41 -4.89
C ILE A 87 8.01 26.71 -4.58
N GLU A 88 8.90 27.36 -3.84
CA GLU A 88 10.12 26.74 -3.30
C GLU A 88 9.78 26.01 -1.99
N ALA A 89 10.04 24.70 -1.93
CA ALA A 89 9.82 23.92 -0.75
C ALA A 89 11.13 23.55 -0.03
N GLN A 90 11.12 23.66 1.28
CA GLN A 90 12.20 23.21 2.15
C GLN A 90 12.20 21.69 2.30
N ALA A 91 13.27 21.12 2.86
CA ALA A 91 13.45 19.66 2.96
C ALA A 91 12.34 18.94 3.75
N ARG A 92 11.77 19.60 4.76
CA ARG A 92 10.74 19.01 5.66
C ARG A 92 9.30 19.34 5.26
N ASP A 93 9.09 20.22 4.30
CA ASP A 93 7.75 20.63 3.90
C ASP A 93 6.98 19.51 3.25
N ARG A 94 5.68 19.42 3.58
CA ARG A 94 4.74 18.52 2.94
C ARG A 94 4.23 19.16 1.66
N LYS A 95 4.69 18.61 0.51
CA LYS A 95 4.47 19.22 -0.81
C LYS A 95 2.99 19.37 -1.17
N HIS A 96 2.12 18.45 -0.75
CA HIS A 96 0.69 18.54 -1.01
C HIS A 96 0.03 19.66 -0.19
N GLU A 97 0.46 19.89 1.07
CA GLU A 97 -0.05 20.98 1.90
C GLU A 97 0.31 22.34 1.31
N LEU A 98 1.53 22.47 0.73
CA LEU A 98 1.93 23.69 0.03
C LEU A 98 1.13 23.93 -1.27
N ALA A 99 0.65 22.88 -1.92
CA ALA A 99 -0.15 22.99 -3.14
C ALA A 99 -1.63 23.29 -2.85
N GLN A 100 -2.15 22.84 -1.70
CA GLN A 100 -3.56 22.90 -1.33
C GLN A 100 -4.19 24.30 -1.47
N PRO A 101 -3.55 25.42 -1.06
CA PRO A 101 -4.13 26.76 -1.23
C PRO A 101 -4.36 27.17 -2.69
N TYR A 102 -3.74 26.50 -3.64
CA TYR A 102 -3.82 26.78 -5.07
C TYR A 102 -4.73 25.81 -5.82
N GLU A 103 -5.32 24.86 -5.11
CA GLU A 103 -6.22 23.88 -5.72
C GLU A 103 -7.48 24.58 -6.25
N PRO A 104 -7.83 24.38 -7.54
CA PRO A 104 -8.97 25.04 -8.14
C PRO A 104 -10.31 24.59 -7.52
N ASN A 105 -11.18 25.54 -7.21
CA ASN A 105 -12.53 25.26 -6.72
C ASN A 105 -13.50 24.83 -7.85
N ASP A 106 -13.14 25.03 -9.12
CA ASP A 106 -13.97 24.61 -10.24
C ASP A 106 -13.94 23.09 -10.41
N PRO A 107 -15.06 22.37 -10.21
CA PRO A 107 -15.12 20.93 -10.33
C PRO A 107 -14.88 20.40 -11.77
N LYS A 108 -14.91 21.30 -12.77
CA LYS A 108 -14.62 20.98 -14.18
C LYS A 108 -13.17 21.25 -14.55
N PHE A 109 -12.39 21.84 -13.66
CA PHE A 109 -10.99 22.12 -13.94
C PHE A 109 -10.23 20.82 -14.26
N CYS A 110 -9.40 20.87 -15.30
CA CYS A 110 -8.51 19.80 -15.70
C CYS A 110 -7.20 20.40 -16.22
N GLY A 111 -6.11 20.20 -15.52
CA GLY A 111 -4.84 20.82 -15.88
C GLY A 111 -3.86 20.94 -14.73
N LEU A 112 -2.71 21.54 -15.03
CA LEU A 112 -1.68 21.89 -14.05
C LEU A 112 -2.10 23.17 -13.32
N PHE A 113 -2.10 23.14 -11.98
CA PHE A 113 -2.47 24.31 -11.19
C PHE A 113 -1.34 24.83 -10.28
N CYS A 114 -0.33 24.00 -9.98
CA CYS A 114 0.78 24.42 -9.13
C CYS A 114 2.03 23.59 -9.44
N VAL A 115 3.20 24.21 -9.36
CA VAL A 115 4.51 23.52 -9.40
C VAL A 115 5.27 23.81 -8.13
N ILE A 116 5.74 22.76 -7.45
CA ILE A 116 6.62 22.92 -6.29
C ILE A 116 8.00 22.43 -6.67
N LYS A 117 9.02 23.22 -6.37
CA LYS A 117 10.41 22.86 -6.58
C LYS A 117 11.11 22.63 -5.25
N SER A 118 11.98 21.63 -5.19
CA SER A 118 12.82 21.33 -4.03
C SER A 118 14.14 20.73 -4.46
N ASN A 119 15.11 20.69 -3.57
CA ASN A 119 16.37 20.02 -3.79
C ASN A 119 16.42 18.74 -2.96
N ALA A 120 16.87 17.65 -3.55
CA ALA A 120 17.06 16.37 -2.86
C ALA A 120 18.26 15.60 -3.43
N PRO A 121 18.93 14.77 -2.62
CA PRO A 121 19.99 13.91 -3.11
C PRO A 121 19.47 12.94 -4.19
N ALA A 122 20.19 12.81 -5.30
CA ALA A 122 19.84 11.86 -6.33
C ALA A 122 21.10 11.38 -7.09
N PRO A 123 21.07 10.15 -7.66
CA PRO A 123 22.16 9.68 -8.48
C PRO A 123 22.30 10.55 -9.74
N VAL A 124 23.53 10.95 -10.04
CA VAL A 124 23.92 11.65 -11.27
C VAL A 124 24.97 10.87 -11.98
N TRP A 125 25.10 11.09 -13.29
CA TRP A 125 26.09 10.45 -14.11
C TRP A 125 27.44 11.17 -13.98
N GLU A 126 28.50 10.40 -14.04
CA GLU A 126 29.89 10.82 -14.16
C GLU A 126 30.44 10.22 -15.44
N VAL A 127 30.97 11.06 -16.32
CA VAL A 127 31.54 10.66 -17.60
C VAL A 127 33.08 10.76 -17.54
N LYS A 128 33.76 9.66 -17.75
CA LYS A 128 35.23 9.64 -17.79
C LYS A 128 35.72 9.50 -19.22
N ARG A 129 36.75 10.25 -19.54
CA ARG A 129 37.45 10.21 -20.83
C ARG A 129 38.94 9.87 -20.67
N ASN A 130 39.52 9.30 -21.69
CA ASN A 130 40.95 9.10 -21.78
C ASN A 130 41.66 10.37 -22.31
N GLY A 131 42.99 10.33 -22.41
CA GLY A 131 43.78 11.47 -22.91
C GLY A 131 43.46 11.86 -24.37
N GLU A 132 42.82 10.99 -25.15
CA GLU A 132 42.37 11.24 -26.52
C GLU A 132 40.94 11.78 -26.58
N GLY A 133 40.31 12.08 -25.43
CA GLY A 133 38.96 12.57 -25.37
C GLY A 133 37.87 11.51 -25.54
N ARG A 134 38.21 10.22 -25.69
CA ARG A 134 37.22 9.12 -25.86
C ARG A 134 36.61 8.75 -24.51
N ILE A 135 35.31 8.54 -24.49
CA ILE A 135 34.55 8.08 -23.28
C ILE A 135 35.01 6.66 -22.96
N THR A 136 35.58 6.48 -21.76
CA THR A 136 36.03 5.18 -21.23
C THR A 136 35.00 4.57 -20.29
N GLU A 137 34.30 5.39 -19.48
CA GLU A 137 33.33 4.93 -18.51
C GLU A 137 32.22 5.96 -18.31
N ILE A 138 30.97 5.48 -18.18
CA ILE A 138 29.83 6.28 -17.71
C ILE A 138 29.21 5.51 -16.53
N ARG A 139 29.23 6.12 -15.35
CA ARG A 139 28.73 5.50 -14.13
C ARG A 139 28.01 6.49 -13.24
N HIS A 140 27.27 6.02 -12.27
CA HIS A 140 26.75 6.89 -11.22
C HIS A 140 27.90 7.35 -10.29
N ARG A 141 27.87 8.63 -9.92
CA ARG A 141 28.78 9.13 -8.87
C ARG A 141 28.55 8.36 -7.58
N LYS A 142 29.62 8.16 -6.81
CA LYS A 142 29.55 7.52 -5.49
C LYS A 142 28.72 8.36 -4.50
N SER A 143 28.86 9.68 -4.53
CA SER A 143 28.07 10.62 -3.77
C SER A 143 26.80 11.02 -4.54
N TRP A 144 25.70 11.21 -3.83
CA TRP A 144 24.46 11.70 -4.42
C TRP A 144 24.34 13.20 -4.18
N PRO A 145 24.69 14.03 -5.19
CA PRO A 145 24.56 15.48 -5.05
C PRO A 145 23.07 15.87 -4.98
N TYR A 146 22.83 17.07 -4.44
CA TYR A 146 21.52 17.66 -4.46
C TYR A 146 21.17 18.06 -5.88
N VAL A 147 20.06 17.52 -6.41
CA VAL A 147 19.49 17.90 -7.69
C VAL A 147 18.08 18.45 -7.50
N ARG A 148 17.67 19.29 -8.44
CA ARG A 148 16.35 19.88 -8.41
C ARG A 148 15.30 18.83 -8.74
N HIS A 149 14.21 18.82 -7.96
CA HIS A 149 13.01 18.04 -8.18
C HIS A 149 11.83 18.98 -8.34
N PHE A 150 10.97 18.68 -9.31
CA PHE A 150 9.74 19.43 -9.55
C PHE A 150 8.55 18.52 -9.26
N TYR A 151 7.58 19.06 -8.53
CA TYR A 151 6.31 18.40 -8.22
C TYR A 151 5.22 19.17 -8.95
N PHE A 152 4.68 18.56 -9.97
CA PHE A 152 3.58 19.08 -10.78
C PHE A 152 2.28 18.63 -10.14
N HIS A 153 1.51 19.55 -9.62
CA HIS A 153 0.20 19.27 -9.04
C HIS A 153 -0.86 19.58 -10.08
N LEU A 154 -1.62 18.59 -10.46
CA LEU A 154 -2.62 18.70 -11.52
C LEU A 154 -3.91 17.98 -11.14
N ILE A 155 -5.02 18.39 -11.74
CA ILE A 155 -6.31 17.72 -11.65
C ILE A 155 -6.56 16.99 -12.96
N ASP A 156 -6.83 15.70 -12.87
CA ASP A 156 -7.30 14.87 -13.96
C ASP A 156 -8.79 14.59 -13.83
N GLN A 157 -9.51 14.59 -14.94
CA GLN A 157 -10.98 14.39 -14.92
C GLN A 157 -11.40 13.02 -14.37
N GLU A 158 -10.61 11.99 -14.61
CA GLU A 158 -10.92 10.63 -14.16
C GLU A 158 -10.29 10.32 -12.79
N TRP A 159 -9.03 10.73 -12.60
CA TRP A 159 -8.21 10.31 -11.46
C TRP A 159 -8.15 11.33 -10.33
N GLY A 160 -8.69 12.52 -10.50
CA GLY A 160 -8.65 13.59 -9.50
C GLY A 160 -7.27 14.23 -9.39
N HIS A 161 -6.87 14.55 -8.18
CA HIS A 161 -5.57 15.15 -7.92
C HIS A 161 -4.43 14.17 -8.20
N VAL A 162 -3.55 14.53 -9.10
CA VAL A 162 -2.36 13.78 -9.48
C VAL A 162 -1.13 14.63 -9.20
N THR A 163 -0.15 14.05 -8.53
CA THR A 163 1.16 14.70 -8.36
C THR A 163 2.21 13.96 -9.17
N ILE A 164 2.91 14.66 -10.05
CA ILE A 164 4.05 14.11 -10.79
C ILE A 164 5.31 14.73 -10.23
N ARG A 165 6.11 13.92 -9.54
CA ARG A 165 7.45 14.30 -9.11
C ARG A 165 8.44 13.95 -10.20
N MET A 166 9.09 14.92 -10.81
CA MET A 166 10.11 14.72 -11.84
C MET A 166 11.48 15.17 -11.35
N ARG A 167 12.49 14.35 -11.58
CA ARG A 167 13.87 14.74 -11.37
C ARG A 167 14.29 15.70 -12.49
N GLY A 168 14.76 16.90 -12.12
CA GLY A 168 15.22 17.89 -13.09
C GLY A 168 16.60 17.60 -13.68
N TYR A 169 17.09 16.36 -13.63
CA TYR A 169 18.39 15.92 -14.14
C TYR A 169 18.21 14.67 -15.02
N PRO A 170 18.91 14.58 -16.17
CA PRO A 170 18.82 13.42 -17.06
C PRO A 170 19.10 12.08 -16.37
N PRO A 171 18.42 11.00 -16.73
CA PRO A 171 17.39 10.85 -17.76
C PRO A 171 15.96 11.15 -17.28
N PHE A 172 15.77 12.17 -16.45
CA PHE A 172 14.47 12.73 -16.04
C PHE A 172 13.49 11.70 -15.45
N GLY A 173 13.96 10.80 -14.59
CA GLY A 173 13.06 9.83 -13.92
C GLY A 173 11.95 10.54 -13.15
N ALA A 174 10.74 9.99 -13.24
CA ALA A 174 9.57 10.56 -12.60
C ALA A 174 8.84 9.58 -11.67
N GLN A 175 7.99 10.11 -10.80
CA GLN A 175 7.03 9.37 -10.00
C GLN A 175 5.65 9.99 -10.18
N VAL A 176 4.65 9.16 -10.41
CA VAL A 176 3.23 9.56 -10.45
C VAL A 176 2.59 9.11 -9.15
N ILE A 177 1.99 10.05 -8.43
CA ILE A 177 1.37 9.83 -7.13
C ILE A 177 -0.12 10.09 -7.26
N LEU A 178 -0.93 9.11 -6.86
CA LEU A 178 -2.37 9.10 -6.98
C LEU A 178 -3.01 8.75 -5.63
N ASN A 179 -4.21 9.28 -5.40
CA ASN A 179 -5.09 8.91 -4.31
C ASN A 179 -6.27 8.10 -4.88
N GLY A 180 -6.42 6.85 -4.43
CA GLY A 180 -7.52 6.01 -4.90
C GLY A 180 -8.90 6.50 -4.46
N HIS A 181 -9.02 7.19 -3.32
CA HIS A 181 -10.29 7.80 -2.89
C HIS A 181 -10.76 8.90 -3.86
N GLU A 182 -9.85 9.69 -4.43
CA GLU A 182 -10.17 10.68 -5.47
C GLU A 182 -10.77 10.02 -6.70
N TRP A 183 -10.15 8.93 -7.14
CA TRP A 183 -10.63 8.17 -8.28
C TRP A 183 -11.98 7.50 -8.01
N VAL A 184 -12.15 6.86 -6.84
CA VAL A 184 -13.41 6.21 -6.46
C VAL A 184 -14.55 7.21 -6.31
N GLU A 185 -14.31 8.39 -5.71
CA GLU A 185 -15.30 9.47 -5.60
C GLU A 185 -15.82 9.90 -6.98
N ARG A 186 -14.90 10.11 -7.93
CA ARG A 186 -15.26 10.50 -9.30
C ARG A 186 -16.02 9.38 -10.04
N LEU A 187 -15.63 8.14 -9.80
CA LEU A 187 -16.32 6.98 -10.36
C LEU A 187 -17.72 6.82 -9.76
N ALA A 188 -17.87 6.98 -8.44
CA ALA A 188 -19.14 6.95 -7.73
C ALA A 188 -20.09 8.03 -8.26
N ARG A 189 -19.60 9.28 -8.41
CA ARG A 189 -20.38 10.39 -8.97
C ARG A 189 -20.90 10.07 -10.37
N ARG A 190 -20.08 9.48 -11.25
CA ARG A 190 -20.51 9.05 -12.59
C ARG A 190 -21.59 7.97 -12.57
N LYS A 191 -21.56 7.10 -11.55
CA LYS A 191 -22.53 6.01 -11.34
C LYS A 191 -23.70 6.41 -10.46
N ARG A 192 -23.80 7.68 -10.06
CA ARG A 192 -24.83 8.23 -9.19
C ARG A 192 -24.89 7.55 -7.80
N VAL A 193 -23.75 7.07 -7.32
CA VAL A 193 -23.56 6.58 -5.94
C VAL A 193 -23.14 7.74 -5.07
N VAL A 194 -23.84 7.97 -3.98
CA VAL A 194 -23.46 9.01 -3.00
C VAL A 194 -22.25 8.51 -2.23
N ALA A 195 -21.18 9.30 -2.25
CA ALA A 195 -19.96 9.04 -1.51
C ALA A 195 -19.35 10.39 -1.11
N VAL A 196 -19.51 10.75 0.16
CA VAL A 196 -18.96 12.00 0.72
C VAL A 196 -17.61 11.72 1.34
N LYS A 197 -16.61 12.42 0.85
CA LYS A 197 -15.22 12.27 1.24
C LYS A 197 -14.73 13.41 2.14
N ASN A 198 -13.96 13.07 3.15
CA ASN A 198 -13.14 14.01 3.91
C ASN A 198 -11.68 13.55 3.86
N GLY A 199 -10.84 14.33 3.15
CA GLY A 199 -9.47 13.92 2.85
C GLY A 199 -9.43 12.61 2.05
N ASN A 200 -8.74 11.59 2.55
CA ASN A 200 -8.68 10.26 1.97
C ASN A 200 -9.57 9.26 2.74
N CYS A 201 -10.80 9.65 3.08
CA CYS A 201 -11.75 8.82 3.81
C CYS A 201 -13.18 9.14 3.37
N PHE A 202 -14.00 8.13 3.06
CA PHE A 202 -15.46 8.31 2.91
C PHE A 202 -16.09 8.30 4.28
N ILE A 203 -16.80 9.37 4.60
CA ILE A 203 -17.49 9.58 5.89
C ILE A 203 -19.01 9.38 5.79
N GLU A 204 -19.56 9.42 4.57
CA GLU A 204 -20.95 9.13 4.26
C GLU A 204 -21.05 8.44 2.91
N GLY A 205 -22.03 7.56 2.74
CA GLY A 205 -22.29 6.87 1.50
C GLY A 205 -23.67 6.23 1.47
N SER A 206 -24.30 6.17 0.29
CA SER A 206 -25.58 5.49 0.12
C SER A 206 -25.42 3.96 0.12
N ASP A 207 -24.28 3.46 -0.33
CA ASP A 207 -23.95 2.03 -0.42
C ASP A 207 -22.43 1.82 -0.36
N PHE A 208 -21.96 1.37 0.79
CA PHE A 208 -20.53 1.09 1.00
C PHE A 208 -20.05 -0.18 0.29
N SER A 209 -20.96 -1.13 0.01
CA SER A 209 -20.63 -2.32 -0.78
C SER A 209 -20.34 -1.92 -2.22
N GLU A 210 -21.14 -1.01 -2.78
CA GLU A 210 -20.92 -0.47 -4.11
C GLU A 210 -19.64 0.39 -4.15
N ILE A 211 -19.35 1.20 -3.13
CA ILE A 211 -18.09 1.95 -3.01
C ILE A 211 -16.89 0.98 -3.05
N SER A 212 -16.95 -0.12 -2.30
CA SER A 212 -15.92 -1.16 -2.32
C SER A 212 -15.78 -1.83 -3.68
N ARG A 213 -16.90 -2.11 -4.36
CA ARG A 213 -16.90 -2.68 -5.70
C ARG A 213 -16.27 -1.74 -6.71
N LEU A 214 -16.55 -0.43 -6.61
CA LEU A 214 -15.92 0.59 -7.44
C LEU A 214 -14.42 0.67 -7.20
N ALA A 215 -13.98 0.62 -5.95
CA ALA A 215 -12.56 0.60 -5.61
C ALA A 215 -11.86 -0.66 -6.17
N ALA A 216 -12.55 -1.80 -6.22
CA ALA A 216 -12.02 -3.04 -6.79
C ALA A 216 -11.85 -2.98 -8.32
N GLU A 217 -12.48 -2.03 -9.02
CA GLU A 217 -12.26 -1.83 -10.47
C GLU A 217 -10.80 -1.48 -10.81
N LEU A 218 -10.00 -1.06 -9.83
CA LEU A 218 -8.56 -0.84 -9.99
C LEU A 218 -7.80 -2.12 -10.37
N ASN A 219 -8.36 -3.29 -10.09
CA ASN A 219 -7.77 -4.58 -10.47
C ASN A 219 -8.02 -4.99 -11.93
N ARG A 220 -8.84 -4.26 -12.66
CA ARG A 220 -9.19 -4.60 -14.04
C ARG A 220 -8.08 -4.18 -15.00
N VAL A 221 -7.84 -4.99 -16.00
CA VAL A 221 -6.83 -4.74 -17.06
C VAL A 221 -7.10 -3.41 -17.78
N GLU A 222 -8.37 -3.11 -18.04
CA GLU A 222 -8.79 -1.86 -18.70
C GLU A 222 -8.46 -0.64 -17.85
N THR A 223 -8.62 -0.75 -16.53
CA THR A 223 -8.27 0.34 -15.59
C THR A 223 -6.75 0.53 -15.54
N ILE A 224 -5.97 -0.54 -15.57
CA ILE A 224 -4.50 -0.46 -15.66
C ILE A 224 -4.06 0.20 -16.97
N ALA A 225 -4.70 -0.13 -18.07
CA ALA A 225 -4.43 0.51 -19.37
C ALA A 225 -4.75 2.02 -19.34
N ARG A 226 -5.87 2.43 -18.70
CA ARG A 226 -6.22 3.85 -18.51
C ARG A 226 -5.22 4.57 -17.60
N LEU A 227 -4.75 3.89 -16.53
CA LEU A 227 -3.71 4.42 -15.64
C LEU A 227 -2.38 4.64 -16.39
N ARG A 228 -2.01 3.74 -17.29
CA ARG A 228 -0.86 3.92 -18.17
C ARG A 228 -1.05 5.15 -19.07
N LYS A 229 -2.20 5.29 -19.72
CA LYS A 229 -2.53 6.44 -20.58
C LYS A 229 -2.53 7.76 -19.80
N LEU A 230 -3.00 7.77 -18.54
CA LEU A 230 -2.87 8.92 -17.64
C LEU A 230 -1.40 9.34 -17.49
N CYS A 231 -0.53 8.38 -17.13
CA CYS A 231 0.89 8.66 -16.93
C CYS A 231 1.53 9.22 -18.20
N GLU A 232 1.29 8.59 -19.36
CA GLU A 232 1.83 9.01 -20.65
C GLU A 232 1.35 10.42 -21.02
N ARG A 233 0.05 10.69 -20.91
CA ARG A 233 -0.54 11.99 -21.22
C ARG A 233 0.14 13.10 -20.41
N TRP A 234 0.11 13.02 -19.10
CA TRP A 234 0.57 14.12 -18.26
C TRP A 234 2.10 14.24 -18.19
N ILE A 235 2.82 13.10 -18.18
CA ILE A 235 4.29 13.17 -18.15
C ILE A 235 4.81 13.78 -19.45
N TYR A 236 4.36 13.31 -20.59
CA TYR A 236 4.92 13.78 -21.87
C TYR A 236 4.47 15.20 -22.22
N SER A 237 3.20 15.56 -22.02
CA SER A 237 2.67 16.87 -22.42
C SER A 237 2.96 17.99 -21.42
N THR A 238 3.13 17.67 -20.12
CA THR A 238 3.13 18.69 -19.06
C THR A 238 4.42 18.72 -18.25
N CYS A 239 5.22 17.65 -18.29
CA CYS A 239 6.43 17.59 -17.46
C CYS A 239 7.70 17.44 -18.29
N LEU A 240 7.79 16.35 -19.07
CA LEU A 240 8.99 16.01 -19.82
C LEU A 240 9.23 16.98 -20.99
N CYS A 241 8.19 17.54 -21.57
CA CYS A 241 8.29 18.46 -22.72
C CYS A 241 9.22 19.67 -22.46
N PHE A 242 9.40 20.08 -21.23
CA PHE A 242 10.33 21.17 -20.87
C PHE A 242 11.79 20.71 -20.92
N ALA A 243 12.05 19.43 -20.68
CA ALA A 243 13.38 18.84 -20.72
C ALA A 243 13.72 18.26 -22.10
N LEU A 244 12.76 17.52 -22.68
CA LEU A 244 12.91 16.79 -23.93
C LEU A 244 11.66 17.05 -24.81
N PRO A 245 11.71 18.00 -25.76
CA PRO A 245 10.62 18.25 -26.68
C PRO A 245 10.22 17.00 -27.45
N ASN A 246 8.98 16.95 -27.96
CA ASN A 246 8.45 15.75 -28.63
C ASN A 246 9.31 15.27 -29.79
N VAL A 247 9.82 16.20 -30.60
CA VAL A 247 10.71 15.87 -31.73
C VAL A 247 11.97 15.16 -31.24
N ASP A 248 12.60 15.67 -30.18
CA ASP A 248 13.81 15.08 -29.59
C ASP A 248 13.51 13.75 -28.91
N ARG A 249 12.36 13.64 -28.25
CA ARG A 249 11.87 12.40 -27.65
C ARG A 249 11.71 11.29 -28.70
N GLU A 250 11.04 11.61 -29.80
CA GLU A 250 10.80 10.66 -30.90
C GLU A 250 12.11 10.27 -31.59
N ARG A 251 12.94 11.24 -31.93
CA ARG A 251 14.25 11.00 -32.55
C ARG A 251 15.15 10.11 -31.69
N SER A 252 15.17 10.33 -30.38
CA SER A 252 15.98 9.55 -29.46
C SER A 252 15.38 8.21 -29.06
N GLY A 253 14.12 7.92 -29.41
CA GLY A 253 13.37 6.75 -28.99
C GLY A 253 13.14 6.72 -27.48
N PHE A 254 12.99 7.89 -26.86
CA PHE A 254 12.77 7.99 -25.41
C PHE A 254 11.33 7.60 -25.07
N ALA A 255 11.20 6.51 -24.32
CA ALA A 255 9.91 6.06 -23.82
C ALA A 255 10.04 5.56 -22.39
N TYR A 256 9.09 5.98 -21.52
CA TYR A 256 9.05 5.49 -20.14
C TYR A 256 8.43 4.10 -20.06
N GLN A 257 8.99 3.32 -19.13
CA GLN A 257 8.31 2.18 -18.54
C GLN A 257 7.80 2.55 -17.14
N TYR A 258 6.72 1.89 -16.73
CA TYR A 258 6.06 2.17 -15.47
C TYR A 258 6.15 0.99 -14.53
N SER A 259 6.49 1.26 -13.26
CA SER A 259 6.51 0.24 -12.22
C SER A 259 5.91 0.78 -10.94
N VAL A 260 5.26 -0.09 -10.18
CA VAL A 260 4.73 0.24 -8.86
C VAL A 260 5.90 0.39 -7.88
N PHE A 261 5.91 1.49 -7.15
CA PHE A 261 6.92 1.78 -6.13
C PHE A 261 6.35 1.62 -4.72
N GLN A 262 5.27 2.34 -4.39
CA GLN A 262 4.61 2.33 -3.09
C GLN A 262 3.12 2.14 -3.27
N LEU A 263 2.51 1.41 -2.33
CA LEU A 263 1.06 1.23 -2.24
C LEU A 263 0.62 1.38 -0.79
N GLU A 264 -0.56 1.96 -0.60
CA GLU A 264 -1.27 2.00 0.67
C GLU A 264 -2.70 1.52 0.41
N LEU A 265 -3.13 0.50 1.15
CA LEU A 265 -4.46 -0.11 1.03
C LEU A 265 -5.09 -0.11 2.42
N SER A 266 -6.30 0.39 2.52
CA SER A 266 -7.05 0.40 3.77
C SER A 266 -8.37 -0.36 3.68
N ARG A 267 -8.76 -0.95 4.80
CA ARG A 267 -10.12 -1.33 5.15
C ARG A 267 -10.64 -0.32 6.16
N ASN A 268 -11.82 0.19 5.92
CA ASN A 268 -12.44 1.24 6.69
C ASN A 268 -13.77 0.73 7.25
N LEU A 269 -13.90 0.77 8.58
CA LEU A 269 -15.13 0.42 9.30
C LEU A 269 -15.76 1.74 9.76
N LEU A 270 -16.88 2.11 9.17
CA LEU A 270 -17.60 3.32 9.52
C LEU A 270 -18.68 2.98 10.54
N PHE A 271 -18.55 3.51 11.74
CA PHE A 271 -19.49 3.33 12.84
C PHE A 271 -20.66 4.33 12.77
N TRP A 272 -21.82 3.93 13.28
CA TRP A 272 -22.96 4.84 13.43
C TRP A 272 -22.63 6.01 14.38
N ARG A 273 -21.84 5.74 15.45
CA ARG A 273 -21.45 6.71 16.48
C ARG A 273 -19.95 6.63 16.75
N GLY A 274 -19.33 7.80 16.95
CA GLY A 274 -17.91 7.87 17.31
C GLY A 274 -17.59 7.24 18.66
N THR A 275 -18.45 7.45 19.65
CA THR A 275 -18.30 6.84 20.98
C THR A 275 -18.23 5.32 20.94
N THR A 276 -19.04 4.69 20.10
CA THR A 276 -19.01 3.23 19.91
C THR A 276 -17.72 2.79 19.22
N MET A 277 -17.23 3.57 18.26
CA MET A 277 -15.92 3.31 17.63
C MET A 277 -14.79 3.42 18.65
N ASP A 278 -14.81 4.44 19.52
CA ASP A 278 -13.81 4.64 20.58
C ASP A 278 -13.77 3.46 21.56
N GLU A 279 -14.93 2.94 21.96
CA GLU A 279 -15.02 1.75 22.82
C GLU A 279 -14.41 0.51 22.17
N VAL A 280 -14.72 0.26 20.89
CA VAL A 280 -14.16 -0.86 20.14
C VAL A 280 -12.64 -0.68 19.99
N TYR A 281 -12.20 0.53 19.67
CA TYR A 281 -10.80 0.83 19.50
C TYR A 281 -10.02 0.68 20.80
N GLN A 282 -10.55 1.15 21.93
CA GLN A 282 -9.93 0.99 23.24
C GLN A 282 -9.81 -0.50 23.61
N LYS A 283 -10.87 -1.29 23.40
CA LYS A 283 -10.83 -2.74 23.62
C LYS A 283 -9.76 -3.43 22.77
N LEU A 284 -9.58 -3.00 21.51
CA LEU A 284 -8.50 -3.50 20.66
C LEU A 284 -7.12 -3.16 21.19
N ILE A 285 -6.91 -1.92 21.65
CA ILE A 285 -5.64 -1.49 22.23
C ILE A 285 -5.33 -2.31 23.49
N ASP A 286 -6.29 -2.48 24.39
CA ASP A 286 -6.09 -3.18 25.64
C ASP A 286 -5.72 -4.66 25.42
N ARG A 287 -6.32 -5.30 24.42
CA ARG A 287 -6.06 -6.71 24.10
C ARG A 287 -4.81 -6.94 23.23
N THR A 288 -4.35 -5.93 22.53
CA THR A 288 -3.15 -6.01 21.67
C THR A 288 -1.91 -5.37 22.30
N ARG A 289 -1.92 -5.11 23.60
CA ARG A 289 -0.76 -4.54 24.34
C ARG A 289 0.41 -5.49 24.42
N ALA A 290 0.17 -6.79 24.39
CA ALA A 290 1.25 -7.78 24.39
C ALA A 290 2.08 -7.66 23.09
N PRO A 291 3.41 -7.68 23.19
CA PRO A 291 4.27 -7.61 22.00
C PRO A 291 4.07 -8.88 21.17
N LEU A 292 3.86 -8.68 19.87
CA LEU A 292 3.81 -9.79 18.90
C LEU A 292 5.21 -10.40 18.77
N ASP A 293 5.28 -11.72 18.79
CA ASP A 293 6.51 -12.43 18.48
C ASP A 293 6.78 -12.43 16.97
N LEU A 294 8.00 -12.79 16.58
CA LEU A 294 8.42 -12.84 15.18
C LEU A 294 7.56 -13.82 14.35
N LYS A 295 7.09 -14.89 14.96
CA LYS A 295 6.27 -15.91 14.26
C LYS A 295 4.87 -15.38 13.96
N GLN A 296 4.27 -14.65 14.89
CA GLN A 296 2.99 -13.97 14.70
C GLN A 296 3.09 -12.90 13.60
N VAL A 297 4.12 -12.07 13.63
CA VAL A 297 4.38 -11.06 12.59
C VAL A 297 4.56 -11.72 11.21
N LYS A 298 5.33 -12.82 11.13
CA LYS A 298 5.49 -13.59 9.88
C LYS A 298 4.17 -14.15 9.36
N THR A 299 3.30 -14.60 10.26
CA THR A 299 1.98 -15.10 9.87
C THR A 299 1.11 -14.01 9.26
N ILE A 300 1.10 -12.81 9.85
CA ILE A 300 0.33 -11.66 9.37
C ILE A 300 0.80 -11.25 7.96
N PHE A 301 2.11 -11.07 7.77
CA PHE A 301 2.66 -10.65 6.48
C PHE A 301 2.83 -11.80 5.47
N GLY A 302 2.72 -13.04 5.90
CA GLY A 302 2.92 -14.26 5.13
C GLY A 302 4.30 -14.88 5.33
N PHE A 303 4.35 -16.20 5.51
CA PHE A 303 5.58 -16.93 5.82
C PHE A 303 6.67 -16.84 4.74
N SER A 304 6.29 -16.63 3.49
CA SER A 304 7.22 -16.47 2.37
C SER A 304 7.87 -15.08 2.31
N HIS A 305 7.36 -14.14 3.13
CA HIS A 305 7.90 -12.78 3.13
C HIS A 305 9.23 -12.75 3.89
N ARG A 306 10.29 -12.38 3.19
CA ARG A 306 11.60 -12.05 3.79
C ARG A 306 11.92 -10.62 3.38
N PRO A 307 12.25 -9.72 4.33
CA PRO A 307 12.66 -8.36 3.99
C PRO A 307 13.79 -8.37 2.96
N HIS A 308 13.72 -7.52 1.95
CA HIS A 308 14.68 -7.52 0.84
C HIS A 308 16.06 -6.97 1.23
N HIS A 309 16.12 -6.23 2.32
CA HIS A 309 17.37 -5.79 2.89
C HIS A 309 17.80 -6.75 3.99
N THR A 310 18.99 -7.31 3.85
CA THR A 310 19.76 -7.80 4.97
C THR A 310 19.92 -6.63 5.95
N ALA A 311 18.93 -6.45 6.81
CA ALA A 311 19.16 -5.68 8.01
C ALA A 311 20.42 -6.29 8.62
N LYS A 312 21.47 -5.48 8.78
CA LYS A 312 22.60 -5.84 9.62
C LYS A 312 22.02 -6.56 10.82
N ARG A 313 22.48 -7.79 11.06
CA ARG A 313 22.02 -8.68 12.14
C ARG A 313 21.81 -7.89 13.44
N GLY A 314 20.65 -7.33 13.63
CA GLY A 314 20.30 -6.50 14.75
C GLY A 314 18.81 -6.36 14.85
N ARG A 315 18.21 -7.18 15.70
CA ARG A 315 16.86 -7.08 16.28
C ARG A 315 15.80 -6.52 15.32
N GLU A 316 15.06 -7.43 14.71
CA GLU A 316 13.77 -7.10 14.10
C GLU A 316 12.92 -6.44 15.19
N ARG A 317 12.79 -5.12 15.10
CA ARG A 317 12.00 -4.35 16.06
C ARG A 317 10.55 -4.40 15.61
N THR A 318 9.74 -5.14 16.32
CA THR A 318 8.31 -4.93 16.37
C THR A 318 8.10 -3.71 17.26
N GLU A 319 7.91 -2.55 16.68
CA GLU A 319 7.65 -1.34 17.45
C GLU A 319 6.14 -1.08 17.43
N VAL A 320 5.49 -1.33 18.55
CA VAL A 320 4.15 -0.84 18.82
C VAL A 320 4.30 0.60 19.28
N PHE A 321 3.94 1.56 18.42
CA PHE A 321 3.99 2.97 18.78
C PHE A 321 2.62 3.45 19.24
N LYS A 322 2.56 3.94 20.46
CA LYS A 322 1.55 4.88 20.92
C LYS A 322 2.01 6.27 20.48
N ALA A 323 1.55 6.78 19.34
CA ALA A 323 1.82 8.15 18.94
C ALA A 323 0.66 9.02 19.40
N VAL A 324 0.89 9.82 20.43
CA VAL A 324 0.01 10.94 20.76
C VAL A 324 0.42 12.11 19.86
N GLN A 325 -0.40 12.49 18.91
CA GLN A 325 -0.20 13.73 18.16
C GLN A 325 -0.85 14.88 18.94
N ALA A 326 0.00 15.79 19.43
CA ALA A 326 -0.34 16.87 20.35
C ALA A 326 -1.22 18.00 19.79
N ALA A 327 -1.73 17.90 18.56
CA ALA A 327 -2.46 19.02 17.91
C ALA A 327 -3.89 18.71 17.45
N SER A 328 -4.36 17.49 17.56
CA SER A 328 -5.75 17.13 17.30
C SER A 328 -6.07 15.83 18.02
N TYR A 329 -6.89 15.93 19.07
CA TYR A 329 -7.59 14.84 19.76
C TYR A 329 -6.90 13.45 19.67
N ASP A 330 -6.38 12.98 20.77
CA ASP A 330 -5.76 11.67 21.10
C ASP A 330 -5.85 10.56 20.02
N LEU A 331 -5.06 10.68 18.97
CA LEU A 331 -4.90 9.64 17.97
C LEU A 331 -3.91 8.60 18.48
N THR A 332 -4.42 7.52 19.08
CA THR A 332 -3.60 6.36 19.39
C THR A 332 -3.45 5.52 18.13
N VAL A 333 -2.22 5.33 17.67
CA VAL A 333 -1.90 4.53 16.48
C VAL A 333 -1.27 3.22 16.90
N PHE A 334 -1.92 2.11 16.57
CA PHE A 334 -1.27 0.80 16.59
C PHE A 334 -0.51 0.60 15.28
N LYS A 335 0.79 0.28 15.37
CA LYS A 335 1.65 0.16 14.19
C LYS A 335 2.62 -1.01 14.33
N ILE A 336 2.59 -1.91 13.35
CA ILE A 336 3.59 -2.97 13.16
C ILE A 336 4.44 -2.59 11.96
N LYS A 337 5.75 -2.56 12.13
CA LYS A 337 6.69 -2.31 11.04
C LYS A 337 7.57 -3.53 10.81
N TRP A 338 7.61 -4.03 9.57
CA TRP A 338 8.47 -5.11 9.14
C TRP A 338 9.19 -4.72 7.85
N GLY A 339 10.44 -4.35 7.93
CA GLY A 339 11.20 -3.88 6.78
C GLY A 339 10.52 -2.70 6.09
N ASN A 340 10.16 -2.87 4.83
CA ASN A 340 9.41 -1.89 4.04
C ASN A 340 7.89 -2.11 4.05
N LEU A 341 7.37 -2.90 4.98
CA LEU A 341 5.94 -3.08 5.20
C LEU A 341 5.55 -2.42 6.53
N THR A 342 4.38 -1.82 6.54
CA THR A 342 3.80 -1.27 7.77
C THR A 342 2.32 -1.62 7.78
N LEU A 343 1.82 -2.06 8.93
CA LEU A 343 0.41 -2.25 9.22
C LEU A 343 0.04 -1.29 10.34
N LYS A 344 -1.09 -0.60 10.20
CA LYS A 344 -1.58 0.38 11.18
C LYS A 344 -3.06 0.17 11.44
N ILE A 345 -3.48 0.45 12.68
CA ILE A 345 -4.88 0.68 13.05
C ILE A 345 -4.96 2.06 13.70
N TYR A 346 -5.91 2.86 13.26
CA TYR A 346 -6.11 4.19 13.84
C TYR A 346 -7.50 4.74 13.55
N ASP A 347 -7.93 5.68 14.39
CA ASP A 347 -9.11 6.49 14.14
C ASP A 347 -8.88 7.45 12.97
N LYS A 348 -9.86 7.55 12.09
CA LYS A 348 -9.88 8.46 10.96
C LYS A 348 -11.19 9.23 10.93
N GLY A 349 -11.14 10.48 11.42
CA GLY A 349 -12.28 11.39 11.35
C GLY A 349 -13.42 11.11 12.34
N GLY A 350 -13.11 10.50 13.50
CA GLY A 350 -14.02 10.39 14.65
C GLY A 350 -15.08 9.29 14.58
N ARG A 351 -15.27 8.62 13.43
CA ARG A 351 -16.22 7.51 13.26
C ARG A 351 -15.70 6.36 12.42
N VAL A 352 -14.51 6.48 11.87
CA VAL A 352 -13.93 5.46 10.99
C VAL A 352 -12.74 4.82 11.65
N LEU A 353 -12.86 3.53 11.97
CA LEU A 353 -11.71 2.71 12.33
C LEU A 353 -11.04 2.23 11.06
N ARG A 354 -9.81 2.68 10.84
CA ARG A 354 -9.03 2.34 9.65
C ARG A 354 -7.94 1.34 9.96
N ILE A 355 -7.92 0.28 9.18
CA ILE A 355 -6.84 -0.72 9.15
C ILE A 355 -6.11 -0.54 7.82
N GLU A 356 -4.83 -0.24 7.87
CA GLU A 356 -4.05 0.12 6.69
C GLU A 356 -2.77 -0.72 6.56
N VAL A 357 -2.54 -1.25 5.37
CA VAL A 357 -1.26 -1.86 4.97
C VAL A 357 -0.54 -0.90 4.05
N VAL A 358 0.69 -0.53 4.42
CA VAL A 358 1.59 0.31 3.62
C VAL A 358 2.76 -0.54 3.12
N VAL A 359 2.94 -0.57 1.82
CA VAL A 359 4.09 -1.17 1.15
C VAL A 359 4.98 -0.04 0.64
N HIS A 360 6.05 0.27 1.34
CA HIS A 360 6.97 1.36 0.98
C HIS A 360 7.83 1.04 -0.25
N ASN A 361 7.96 -0.24 -0.59
CA ASN A 361 8.62 -0.69 -1.81
C ASN A 361 7.97 -1.98 -2.30
N ALA A 362 7.33 -1.93 -3.46
CA ALA A 362 6.59 -3.06 -4.04
C ALA A 362 7.45 -4.32 -4.30
N LYS A 363 8.78 -4.19 -4.35
CA LYS A 363 9.70 -5.34 -4.43
C LYS A 363 9.55 -6.31 -3.26
N GLU A 364 9.13 -5.81 -2.09
CA GLU A 364 8.95 -6.63 -0.88
C GLU A 364 7.87 -7.70 -1.07
N LEU A 365 6.87 -7.44 -1.89
CA LEU A 365 5.77 -8.38 -2.14
C LEU A 365 6.15 -9.53 -3.08
N ARG A 366 7.29 -9.45 -3.77
CA ARG A 366 7.85 -10.50 -4.67
C ARG A 366 6.90 -10.99 -5.77
N CYS A 367 5.93 -10.15 -6.16
CA CYS A 367 4.99 -10.44 -7.25
C CYS A 367 5.40 -9.78 -8.58
N GLY A 368 6.63 -9.23 -8.65
CA GLY A 368 7.00 -8.28 -9.70
C GLY A 368 6.48 -6.88 -9.41
N LYS A 369 7.00 -5.89 -10.09
CA LYS A 369 6.67 -4.47 -9.84
C LYS A 369 6.21 -3.69 -11.06
N MET A 370 6.24 -4.28 -12.25
CA MET A 370 5.72 -3.60 -13.45
C MET A 370 4.26 -3.26 -13.26
N LEU A 371 3.77 -2.22 -13.92
CA LEU A 371 2.41 -1.70 -13.72
C LEU A 371 1.33 -2.78 -13.89
N GLU A 372 1.53 -3.72 -14.80
CA GLU A 372 0.63 -4.85 -15.05
C GLU A 372 0.50 -5.81 -13.85
N LYS A 373 1.43 -5.74 -12.91
CA LYS A 373 1.40 -6.54 -11.67
C LYS A 373 0.63 -5.87 -10.54
N LEU A 374 0.11 -4.66 -10.76
CA LEU A 374 -0.66 -3.94 -9.73
C LEU A 374 -1.80 -4.78 -9.13
N PRO A 375 -2.62 -5.53 -9.91
CA PRO A 375 -3.66 -6.40 -9.34
C PRO A 375 -3.12 -7.44 -8.36
N ALA A 376 -2.05 -8.14 -8.73
CA ALA A 376 -1.42 -9.15 -7.86
C ALA A 376 -0.81 -8.55 -6.59
N LEU A 377 -0.27 -7.33 -6.68
CA LEU A 377 0.25 -6.60 -5.53
C LEU A 377 -0.89 -6.23 -4.56
N LEU A 378 -2.02 -5.72 -5.08
CA LEU A 378 -3.18 -5.36 -4.27
C LEU A 378 -3.84 -6.59 -3.63
N GLU A 379 -3.92 -7.71 -4.34
CA GLU A 379 -4.42 -8.97 -3.78
C GLU A 379 -3.56 -9.44 -2.59
N ARG A 380 -2.24 -9.40 -2.75
CA ARG A 380 -1.31 -9.73 -1.65
C ARG A 380 -1.50 -8.82 -0.42
N MET A 381 -1.78 -7.53 -0.64
CA MET A 381 -2.06 -6.60 0.45
C MET A 381 -3.41 -6.89 1.12
N ARG A 382 -4.44 -7.27 0.37
CA ARG A 382 -5.74 -7.71 0.92
C ARG A 382 -5.58 -8.96 1.78
N ASP A 383 -4.81 -9.94 1.32
CA ASP A 383 -4.49 -11.12 2.12
C ASP A 383 -3.85 -10.77 3.47
N MET A 384 -2.98 -9.76 3.50
CA MET A 384 -2.38 -9.28 4.76
C MET A 384 -3.43 -8.66 5.68
N LEU A 385 -4.34 -7.83 5.14
CA LEU A 385 -5.44 -7.25 5.91
C LEU A 385 -6.35 -8.33 6.49
N VAL A 386 -6.77 -9.30 5.69
CA VAL A 386 -7.65 -10.40 6.14
C VAL A 386 -6.98 -11.24 7.24
N ARG A 387 -5.69 -11.60 7.07
CA ARG A 387 -4.95 -12.34 8.10
C ARG A 387 -4.80 -11.55 9.39
N PHE A 388 -4.55 -10.26 9.28
CA PHE A 388 -4.45 -9.40 10.44
C PHE A 388 -5.78 -9.28 11.17
N LEU A 389 -6.87 -8.99 10.47
CA LEU A 389 -8.21 -8.93 11.05
C LEU A 389 -8.62 -10.25 11.69
N GLY A 390 -8.32 -11.38 11.05
CA GLY A 390 -8.53 -12.71 11.66
C GLY A 390 -7.72 -12.93 12.94
N THR A 391 -6.51 -12.39 13.04
CA THR A 391 -5.69 -12.44 14.26
C THR A 391 -6.29 -11.57 15.36
N VAL A 392 -6.72 -10.36 15.01
CA VAL A 392 -7.38 -9.43 15.94
C VAL A 392 -8.69 -10.02 16.45
N GLN A 393 -9.50 -10.61 15.54
CA GLN A 393 -10.76 -11.27 15.91
C GLN A 393 -10.53 -12.45 16.85
N ALA A 394 -9.54 -13.30 16.58
CA ALA A 394 -9.20 -14.41 17.45
C ALA A 394 -8.81 -13.94 18.86
N ALA A 395 -8.05 -12.85 18.96
CA ALA A 395 -7.70 -12.23 20.25
C ALA A 395 -8.92 -11.60 20.96
N HIS A 396 -9.89 -11.09 20.18
CA HIS A 396 -11.07 -10.42 20.72
C HIS A 396 -12.13 -11.38 21.26
N VAL A 397 -12.34 -12.50 20.57
CA VAL A 397 -13.40 -13.49 20.90
C VAL A 397 -12.91 -14.52 21.93
N SER A 398 -11.60 -14.58 22.18
CA SER A 398 -11.07 -15.50 23.20
C SER A 398 -11.47 -15.02 24.60
N PHE A 399 -12.57 -15.55 25.10
CA PHE A 399 -13.01 -15.46 26.51
C PHE A 399 -12.14 -16.32 27.45
N LEU A 400 -11.00 -16.79 26.98
CA LEU A 400 -10.09 -17.57 27.79
C LEU A 400 -9.35 -16.64 28.72
N ASP A 401 -9.36 -16.98 29.99
CA ASP A 401 -8.53 -16.41 31.03
C ASP A 401 -7.09 -16.23 30.52
N GLU A 402 -6.39 -15.14 30.89
CA GLU A 402 -5.07 -14.84 30.38
C GLU A 402 -4.12 -16.05 30.40
N GLY A 403 -4.18 -16.88 31.44
CA GLY A 403 -3.39 -18.10 31.55
C GLY A 403 -3.82 -19.26 30.63
N ALA A 404 -5.09 -19.35 30.27
CA ALA A 404 -5.59 -20.45 29.42
C ALA A 404 -5.22 -20.23 27.94
N PHE A 405 -5.19 -18.99 27.45
CA PHE A 405 -4.78 -18.67 26.09
C PHE A 405 -3.28 -18.89 25.88
N GLU A 406 -2.48 -18.47 26.84
CA GLU A 406 -1.04 -18.71 26.85
C GLU A 406 -0.75 -20.22 26.97
N GLY A 407 -1.49 -20.94 27.82
CA GLY A 407 -1.38 -22.39 27.98
C GLY A 407 -1.70 -23.20 26.72
N LEU A 408 -2.54 -22.69 25.80
CA LEU A 408 -2.80 -23.38 24.53
C LEU A 408 -1.58 -23.39 23.59
N SER A 409 -0.75 -22.37 23.66
CA SER A 409 0.48 -22.28 22.86
C SER A 409 1.65 -23.04 23.46
N GLU A 410 1.56 -23.42 24.75
CA GLU A 410 2.59 -24.15 25.45
C GLU A 410 2.51 -25.67 25.20
N PRO A 411 3.66 -26.36 25.11
CA PRO A 411 3.67 -27.80 25.05
C PRO A 411 3.12 -28.43 26.33
N THR A 412 2.17 -29.33 26.22
CA THR A 412 1.62 -30.07 27.37
C THR A 412 2.04 -31.53 27.36
N THR A 413 2.07 -32.14 28.54
CA THR A 413 2.39 -33.56 28.68
C THR A 413 1.15 -34.34 29.10
N ARG A 414 0.75 -35.35 28.34
CA ARG A 414 -0.34 -36.26 28.69
C ARG A 414 0.20 -37.71 28.83
N GLY A 415 0.30 -38.18 30.05
CA GLY A 415 0.99 -39.42 30.32
C GLY A 415 2.47 -39.33 29.96
N THR A 416 2.97 -40.24 29.16
CA THR A 416 4.35 -40.25 28.66
C THR A 416 4.56 -39.46 27.37
N ARG A 417 3.50 -38.87 26.78
CA ARG A 417 3.57 -38.17 25.48
C ARG A 417 3.59 -36.65 25.69
N ARG A 418 4.60 -35.99 25.11
CA ARG A 418 4.67 -34.55 24.99
C ARG A 418 3.90 -34.09 23.74
N LEU A 419 2.89 -33.24 23.93
CA LEU A 419 2.09 -32.64 22.87
C LEU A 419 2.62 -31.23 22.61
N ALA A 420 2.80 -30.91 21.34
CA ALA A 420 3.19 -29.56 20.95
C ALA A 420 2.03 -28.57 21.20
N GLY A 421 2.36 -27.35 21.60
CA GLY A 421 1.38 -26.28 21.74
C GLY A 421 0.63 -25.97 20.44
N ILE A 422 -0.59 -25.48 20.56
CA ILE A 422 -1.45 -25.11 19.44
C ILE A 422 -1.03 -23.76 18.90
N ASP A 423 -0.56 -23.73 17.66
CA ASP A 423 -0.25 -22.49 16.96
C ASP A 423 -1.54 -21.83 16.44
N LEU A 424 -2.13 -20.93 17.23
CA LEU A 424 -3.35 -20.21 16.87
C LEU A 424 -3.19 -19.23 15.70
N ASN A 425 -1.96 -18.99 15.24
CA ASN A 425 -1.72 -18.21 14.03
C ASN A 425 -2.01 -18.99 12.75
N LYS A 426 -2.12 -20.31 12.82
CA LYS A 426 -2.56 -21.12 11.70
C LYS A 426 -4.08 -21.10 11.58
N ALA A 427 -4.59 -20.73 10.40
CA ALA A 427 -6.02 -20.69 10.11
C ALA A 427 -6.74 -22.01 10.47
N ARG A 428 -6.10 -23.15 10.16
CA ARG A 428 -6.62 -24.48 10.52
C ARG A 428 -6.82 -24.64 12.02
N ASN A 429 -5.85 -24.21 12.82
CA ASN A 429 -5.94 -24.35 14.28
C ASN A 429 -6.99 -23.43 14.87
N ARG A 430 -7.13 -22.21 14.34
CA ARG A 430 -8.21 -21.29 14.72
C ARG A 430 -9.59 -21.90 14.44
N HIS A 431 -9.79 -22.42 13.23
CA HIS A 431 -11.07 -23.08 12.89
C HIS A 431 -11.41 -24.26 13.81
N VAL A 432 -10.37 -24.99 14.29
CA VAL A 432 -10.59 -26.05 15.29
C VAL A 432 -11.04 -25.48 16.60
N VAL A 433 -10.37 -24.43 17.09
CA VAL A 433 -10.74 -23.77 18.37
C VAL A 433 -12.13 -23.13 18.24
N ASP A 434 -12.41 -22.40 17.16
CA ASP A 434 -13.74 -21.84 16.88
C ASP A 434 -14.85 -22.91 16.92
N ALA A 435 -14.59 -24.06 16.30
CA ALA A 435 -15.54 -25.16 16.29
C ALA A 435 -15.73 -25.76 17.71
N VAL A 436 -14.65 -25.86 18.49
CA VAL A 436 -14.71 -26.34 19.89
C VAL A 436 -15.52 -25.35 20.73
N VAL A 437 -15.26 -24.05 20.64
CA VAL A 437 -16.01 -23.03 21.37
C VAL A 437 -17.50 -23.04 20.96
N ALA A 438 -17.80 -23.05 19.66
CA ALA A 438 -19.19 -23.05 19.18
C ALA A 438 -19.98 -24.32 19.60
N LEU A 439 -19.30 -25.44 19.78
CA LEU A 439 -19.93 -26.71 20.17
C LEU A 439 -19.87 -26.98 21.68
N SER A 440 -19.11 -26.19 22.45
CA SER A 440 -18.92 -26.37 23.90
C SER A 440 -20.21 -26.16 24.72
N THR A 441 -21.17 -25.41 24.18
CA THR A 441 -22.48 -25.14 24.81
C THR A 441 -23.46 -26.32 24.76
N ARG A 442 -23.10 -27.44 24.08
CA ARG A 442 -23.95 -28.62 23.99
C ARG A 442 -23.90 -29.43 25.28
N PRO A 443 -25.06 -29.74 25.91
CA PRO A 443 -25.11 -30.41 27.22
C PRO A 443 -24.43 -31.77 27.26
N ASN A 444 -24.41 -32.48 26.12
CA ASN A 444 -23.82 -33.84 25.99
C ASN A 444 -22.45 -33.85 25.30
N GLY A 445 -21.81 -32.68 25.18
CA GLY A 445 -20.57 -32.55 24.44
C GLY A 445 -20.75 -32.72 22.92
N PHE A 446 -19.66 -32.88 22.20
CA PHE A 446 -19.68 -33.03 20.73
C PHE A 446 -18.64 -34.06 20.27
N THR A 447 -18.90 -34.67 19.11
CA THR A 447 -18.01 -35.64 18.48
C THR A 447 -17.08 -34.98 17.45
N VAL A 448 -15.99 -35.69 17.09
CA VAL A 448 -15.08 -35.25 16.02
C VAL A 448 -15.83 -35.09 14.68
N ALA A 449 -16.82 -35.92 14.40
CA ALA A 449 -17.65 -35.85 13.19
C ALA A 449 -18.48 -34.53 13.16
N GLN A 450 -19.08 -34.15 14.26
CA GLN A 450 -19.82 -32.89 14.38
C GLN A 450 -18.90 -31.66 14.24
N ARG A 451 -17.69 -31.74 14.76
CA ARG A 451 -16.67 -30.72 14.54
C ARG A 451 -16.27 -30.62 13.06
N ALA A 452 -16.08 -31.75 12.39
CA ALA A 452 -15.74 -31.79 10.96
C ALA A 452 -16.88 -31.24 10.09
N HIS A 453 -18.13 -31.52 10.44
CA HIS A 453 -19.32 -30.99 9.77
C HIS A 453 -19.38 -29.46 9.92
N HIS A 454 -19.24 -28.94 11.12
CA HIS A 454 -19.23 -27.50 11.39
C HIS A 454 -18.09 -26.76 10.61
N GLN A 455 -16.93 -27.42 10.46
CA GLN A 455 -15.84 -26.90 9.62
C GLN A 455 -16.18 -26.92 8.12
N ARG A 456 -16.83 -27.98 7.63
CA ARG A 456 -17.25 -28.09 6.22
C ARG A 456 -18.30 -27.07 5.82
N ASP A 457 -19.28 -26.82 6.67
CA ASP A 457 -20.32 -25.81 6.43
C ASP A 457 -19.72 -24.41 6.31
N ARG A 458 -18.74 -24.07 7.14
CA ARG A 458 -18.01 -22.80 7.05
C ARG A 458 -17.06 -22.72 5.83
N THR A 459 -16.50 -23.84 5.37
CA THR A 459 -15.65 -23.86 4.16
C THR A 459 -16.46 -23.92 2.88
N ALA A 460 -17.62 -24.60 2.87
CA ALA A 460 -18.54 -24.61 1.73
C ALA A 460 -19.10 -23.21 1.45
N THR A 461 -19.37 -22.41 2.49
CA THR A 461 -19.75 -20.98 2.37
C THR A 461 -18.59 -20.12 1.82
N ARG A 462 -17.34 -20.57 1.89
CA ARG A 462 -16.14 -19.83 1.45
C ARG A 462 -15.56 -20.30 0.11
N GLY A 463 -16.13 -21.30 -0.56
CA GLY A 463 -15.73 -21.71 -1.93
C GLY A 463 -14.28 -22.19 -2.09
N VAL A 464 -13.65 -22.77 -1.05
CA VAL A 464 -12.30 -23.31 -1.12
C VAL A 464 -12.33 -24.83 -0.90
N GLN A 465 -12.10 -25.60 -1.96
CA GLN A 465 -11.78 -27.03 -1.86
C GLN A 465 -10.41 -27.18 -1.19
N ALA A 466 -10.39 -27.68 0.05
CA ALA A 466 -9.17 -28.12 0.70
C ALA A 466 -8.87 -29.55 0.26
N GLN A 467 -7.76 -29.76 -0.43
CA GLN A 467 -7.21 -31.10 -0.68
C GLN A 467 -6.86 -31.77 0.65
N ASP A 468 -7.49 -32.92 0.89
CA ASP A 468 -7.17 -33.87 1.96
C ASP A 468 -5.77 -34.42 1.75
N GLN A 469 -4.88 -34.18 2.72
CA GLN A 469 -3.77 -35.11 2.96
C GLN A 469 -3.46 -35.20 4.45
N ASN A 470 -3.76 -36.35 4.97
CA ASN A 470 -3.23 -37.07 6.14
C ASN A 470 -2.51 -36.26 7.22
N ALA A 471 -3.19 -36.04 8.33
CA ALA A 471 -2.53 -35.98 9.62
C ALA A 471 -3.40 -36.64 10.67
N ASP A 472 -2.90 -37.78 11.15
CA ASP A 472 -3.36 -38.45 12.36
C ASP A 472 -3.55 -37.44 13.49
N CYS A 473 -4.77 -37.01 13.70
CA CYS A 473 -5.20 -36.43 14.95
C CYS A 473 -5.66 -37.57 15.87
N ALA A 474 -4.68 -38.30 16.37
CA ALA A 474 -4.92 -39.24 17.47
C ALA A 474 -5.46 -38.44 18.67
N ALA A 475 -6.69 -38.67 18.98
CA ALA A 475 -7.31 -38.64 20.27
C ALA A 475 -7.23 -37.34 21.07
N VAL A 476 -8.18 -36.44 20.84
CA VAL A 476 -8.81 -35.75 21.97
C VAL A 476 -10.23 -36.30 22.12
N GLY A 477 -10.32 -37.60 22.42
CA GLY A 477 -11.51 -38.24 22.95
C GLY A 477 -11.50 -38.16 24.46
N GLY A 478 -11.62 -36.95 25.03
CA GLY A 478 -11.82 -36.76 26.44
C GLY A 478 -13.02 -35.86 26.63
N ARG A 479 -14.04 -36.33 27.34
CA ARG A 479 -15.11 -35.50 27.89
C ARG A 479 -14.44 -34.34 28.64
N ILE A 480 -14.68 -33.12 28.20
CA ILE A 480 -14.31 -31.94 28.99
C ILE A 480 -15.35 -31.88 30.11
N PRO A 481 -14.96 -31.95 31.40
CA PRO A 481 -15.90 -31.80 32.50
C PRO A 481 -16.55 -30.44 32.41
N SER A 482 -17.84 -30.35 32.69
CA SER A 482 -18.70 -29.16 32.67
C SER A 482 -18.34 -28.10 33.76
N THR A 483 -17.12 -28.12 34.29
CA THR A 483 -16.68 -27.24 35.40
C THR A 483 -15.82 -26.06 34.93
N TYR A 484 -15.65 -25.88 33.62
CA TYR A 484 -14.95 -24.70 33.08
C TYR A 484 -15.76 -24.13 31.90
N VAL A 485 -16.82 -23.41 32.24
CA VAL A 485 -17.44 -22.37 31.44
C VAL A 485 -17.45 -21.09 32.27
#